data_8335f94637f547543c0c13b9c58aa759
#
_entry.id   8335f94637f547543c0c13b9c58aa759
#
_cell.length_a   1.000
_cell.length_b   1.000
_cell.length_c   1.000
_cell.angle_alpha   90.00
_cell.angle_beta   90.00
_cell.angle_gamma   90.00
#
_symmetry.space_group_name_H-M   'P 1'
#
loop_
_entity.id
_entity.type
_entity.pdbx_description
1 polymer ?
#
loop_
_entity_poly.entity_id
_entity_poly.type
_entity_poly.pdbx_seq_one_letter_code
_entity_poly.pdbx_strand_id
1 'polypeptide(L)' 'MPMISFDAFVLREGAPIYLQIVSYLQREAAAGRIRDGDELPSRRVLSARLAVNPNTVQKAYRQLEEEGLIQSRPGAG' A
#
# COMPACT_ATOMS: atom_id res chain seq x y z
N MET A 1 -13.34 -11.30 -0.74
CA MET A 1 -13.08 -9.91 -1.09
C MET A 1 -11.80 -9.81 -1.89
N PRO A 2 -11.77 -9.07 -2.97
CA PRO A 2 -10.56 -8.96 -3.74
C PRO A 2 -9.49 -8.18 -2.97
N MET A 3 -8.28 -8.64 -3.09
CA MET A 3 -7.14 -7.96 -2.52
C MET A 3 -6.55 -7.03 -3.57
N ILE A 4 -6.11 -5.86 -3.13
CA ILE A 4 -5.48 -4.88 -4.02
C ILE A 4 -4.22 -5.50 -4.61
N SER A 5 -4.10 -5.45 -5.92
CA SER A 5 -2.99 -6.07 -6.64
C SER A 5 -1.80 -5.12 -6.73
N PHE A 6 -0.61 -5.68 -6.54
CA PHE A 6 0.64 -4.95 -6.77
C PHE A 6 1.41 -5.52 -7.96
N ASP A 7 0.73 -6.27 -8.83
CA ASP A 7 1.39 -6.91 -9.97
C ASP A 7 2.00 -5.90 -10.93
N ALA A 8 1.38 -4.74 -11.07
CA ALA A 8 1.89 -3.68 -11.95
C ALA A 8 2.86 -2.74 -11.23
N PHE A 9 3.11 -2.97 -9.95
CA PHE A 9 3.98 -2.10 -9.18
C PHE A 9 5.44 -2.46 -9.40
N VAL A 10 6.24 -1.47 -9.78
CA VAL A 10 7.67 -1.64 -10.03
C VAL A 10 8.43 -0.62 -9.21
N LEU A 11 9.34 -1.09 -8.37
CA LEU A 11 10.22 -0.19 -7.61
C LEU A 11 11.25 0.44 -8.54
N ARG A 12 11.48 1.73 -8.33
CA ARG A 12 12.45 2.50 -9.12
C ARG A 12 13.50 3.09 -8.18
N GLU A 13 14.68 3.34 -8.72
CA GLU A 13 15.73 4.04 -8.00
C GLU A 13 15.44 5.54 -8.00
N GLY A 14 16.01 6.24 -7.04
CA GLY A 14 15.97 7.70 -7.00
C GLY A 14 14.85 8.29 -6.17
N ALA A 15 13.97 7.46 -5.61
CA ALA A 15 12.90 7.94 -4.73
C ALA A 15 12.74 6.99 -3.53
N PRO A 16 12.36 7.51 -2.36
CA PRO A 16 12.10 6.65 -1.21
C PRO A 16 11.04 5.60 -1.53
N ILE A 17 11.26 4.39 -1.08
CA ILE A 17 10.37 3.27 -1.38
C ILE A 17 8.95 3.54 -0.88
N TYR A 18 8.83 4.07 0.35
CA TYR A 18 7.51 4.31 0.90
C TYR A 18 6.70 5.31 0.07
N LEU A 19 7.35 6.31 -0.51
CA LEU A 19 6.66 7.27 -1.36
C LEU A 19 6.21 6.63 -2.67
N GLN A 20 6.96 5.66 -3.18
CA GLN A 20 6.54 4.93 -4.37
C GLN A 20 5.29 4.11 -4.10
N ILE A 21 5.21 3.48 -2.92
CA ILE A 21 4.02 2.73 -2.51
C ILE A 21 2.83 3.68 -2.37
N VAL A 22 3.03 4.81 -1.72
CA VAL A 22 1.97 5.82 -1.55
C VAL A 22 1.46 6.29 -2.91
N SER A 23 2.38 6.67 -3.81
CA SER A 23 2.00 7.15 -5.14
C SER A 23 1.24 6.10 -5.93
N TYR A 24 1.67 4.85 -5.85
CA TYR A 24 0.99 3.77 -6.55
C TYR A 24 -0.46 3.65 -6.09
N LEU A 25 -0.67 3.61 -4.77
CA LEU A 25 -2.02 3.45 -4.23
C LEU A 25 -2.88 4.68 -4.48
N GLN A 26 -2.29 5.88 -4.46
CA GLN A 26 -3.02 7.10 -4.81
C GLN A 26 -3.52 7.04 -6.25
N ARG A 27 -2.68 6.58 -7.17
CA ARG A 27 -3.07 6.46 -8.59
C ARG A 27 -4.13 5.39 -8.79
N GLU A 28 -4.01 4.27 -8.07
CA GLU A 28 -5.00 3.21 -8.15
C GLU A 28 -6.36 3.69 -7.63
N ALA A 29 -6.36 4.45 -6.56
CA ALA A 29 -7.59 5.01 -6.01
C ALA A 29 -8.21 6.02 -6.98
N ALA A 30 -7.38 6.89 -7.56
CA ALA A 30 -7.86 7.90 -8.52
C ALA A 30 -8.44 7.26 -9.77
N ALA A 31 -7.91 6.11 -10.17
CA ALA A 31 -8.39 5.38 -11.35
C ALA A 31 -9.62 4.52 -11.05
N GLY A 32 -10.06 4.49 -9.80
CA GLY A 32 -11.22 3.69 -9.42
C GLY A 32 -10.94 2.20 -9.26
N ARG A 33 -9.68 1.80 -9.24
CA ARG A 33 -9.32 0.38 -9.08
C ARG A 33 -9.29 -0.06 -7.63
N ILE A 34 -9.33 0.89 -6.69
CA ILE A 34 -9.47 0.61 -5.28
C ILE A 34 -10.86 1.06 -4.86
N ARG A 35 -11.64 0.17 -4.25
CA ARG A 35 -13.00 0.43 -3.82
C ARG A 35 -13.14 0.18 -2.34
N ASP A 36 -14.21 0.70 -1.77
CA ASP A 36 -14.55 0.39 -0.38
C ASP A 36 -14.69 -1.11 -0.21
N GLY A 37 -14.05 -1.64 0.82
CA GLY A 37 -14.06 -3.06 1.09
C GLY A 37 -12.91 -3.85 0.47
N ASP A 38 -12.14 -3.24 -0.41
CA ASP A 38 -10.93 -3.87 -0.92
C ASP A 38 -9.89 -3.94 0.19
N GLU A 39 -9.16 -5.03 0.24
CA GLU A 39 -8.16 -5.24 1.27
C GLU A 39 -6.76 -4.98 0.75
N LEU A 40 -5.96 -4.31 1.58
CA LEU A 40 -4.53 -4.20 1.36
C LEU A 40 -3.85 -5.44 1.89
N PRO A 41 -2.80 -5.94 1.23
CA PRO A 41 -1.99 -6.99 1.82
C PRO A 41 -1.39 -6.50 3.13
N SER A 42 -1.17 -7.41 4.07
CA SER A 42 -0.55 -7.03 5.33
C SER A 42 0.85 -6.49 5.10
N ARG A 43 1.36 -5.73 6.09
CA ARG A 43 2.73 -5.20 6.01
C ARG A 43 3.73 -6.32 5.75
N ARG A 44 3.56 -7.43 6.43
CA ARG A 44 4.47 -8.57 6.31
C ARG A 44 4.42 -9.16 4.91
N VAL A 45 3.22 -9.36 4.39
CA VAL A 45 3.05 -9.94 3.06
C VAL A 45 3.62 -9.02 2.00
N LEU A 46 3.30 -7.72 2.06
CA LEU A 46 3.77 -6.79 1.05
C LEU A 46 5.28 -6.59 1.14
N SER A 47 5.83 -6.51 2.35
CA SER A 47 7.27 -6.35 2.50
C SER A 47 8.03 -7.56 1.95
N ALA A 48 7.50 -8.76 2.16
CA ALA A 48 8.11 -9.97 1.60
C ALA A 48 8.02 -9.98 0.08
N ARG A 49 6.87 -9.57 -0.46
CA ARG A 49 6.65 -9.55 -1.90
C ARG A 49 7.57 -8.55 -2.61
N LEU A 50 7.77 -7.38 -2.00
CA LEU A 50 8.59 -6.32 -2.59
C LEU A 50 10.05 -6.42 -2.17
N ALA A 51 10.37 -7.32 -1.23
CA ALA A 51 11.71 -7.45 -0.66
C ALA A 51 12.17 -6.15 0.00
N VAL A 52 11.28 -5.51 0.76
CA VAL A 52 11.56 -4.26 1.46
C VAL A 52 11.31 -4.45 2.94
N ASN A 53 11.81 -3.50 3.74
CA ASN A 53 11.62 -3.53 5.18
C ASN A 53 10.13 -3.34 5.53
N PRO A 54 9.57 -4.14 6.46
CA PRO A 54 8.18 -3.96 6.89
C PRO A 54 7.88 -2.55 7.42
N ASN A 55 8.85 -1.90 8.04
CA ASN A 55 8.67 -0.54 8.54
C ASN A 55 8.43 0.45 7.40
N THR A 56 9.02 0.20 6.24
CA THR A 56 8.80 1.01 5.04
C THR A 56 7.35 0.90 4.59
N VAL A 57 6.82 -0.32 4.57
CA VAL A 57 5.43 -0.55 4.21
C VAL A 57 4.50 0.11 5.23
N GLN A 58 4.82 -0.02 6.51
CA GLN A 58 4.03 0.59 7.57
C GLN A 58 3.97 2.11 7.42
N LYS A 59 5.10 2.73 7.10
CA LYS A 59 5.15 4.18 6.91
C LYS A 59 4.25 4.62 5.75
N ALA A 60 4.27 3.87 4.66
CA ALA A 60 3.41 4.15 3.52
C ALA A 60 1.94 4.02 3.89
N TYR A 61 1.57 2.94 4.57
CA TYR A 61 0.18 2.72 4.97
C TYR A 61 -0.30 3.79 5.95
N ARG A 62 0.56 4.19 6.89
CA ARG A 62 0.19 5.25 7.84
C ARG A 62 -0.10 6.55 7.12
N GLN A 63 0.74 6.92 6.15
CA GLN A 63 0.52 8.14 5.39
C GLN A 63 -0.81 8.09 4.63
N LEU A 64 -1.12 6.95 4.01
CA LEU A 64 -2.38 6.78 3.29
C LEU A 64 -3.58 6.84 4.22
N GLU A 65 -3.45 6.33 5.44
CA GLU A 65 -4.51 6.45 6.44
C GLU A 65 -4.73 7.92 6.83
N GLU A 66 -3.66 8.67 7.02
CA GLU A 66 -3.74 10.09 7.33
C GLU A 66 -4.40 10.88 6.22
N GLU A 67 -4.21 10.45 4.98
CA GLU A 67 -4.84 11.07 3.82
C GLU A 67 -6.29 10.62 3.61
N GLY A 68 -6.73 9.64 4.39
CA GLY A 68 -8.09 9.11 4.26
C GLY A 68 -8.31 8.16 3.10
N LEU A 69 -7.22 7.74 2.43
CA LEU A 69 -7.34 6.83 1.28
C LEU A 69 -7.56 5.38 1.69
N ILE A 70 -7.07 4.98 2.84
CA ILE A 70 -7.27 3.64 3.36
C ILE A 70 -7.66 3.73 4.83
N GLN A 71 -8.24 2.65 5.33
CA GLN A 71 -8.59 2.52 6.74
C GLN A 71 -7.91 1.30 7.31
N SER A 72 -7.21 1.50 8.43
CA SER A 72 -6.63 0.39 9.17
C SER A 72 -7.67 -0.14 10.14
N ARG A 73 -7.82 -1.45 10.19
CA ARG A 73 -8.74 -2.07 11.14
C ARG A 73 -8.01 -2.33 12.45
N PRO A 74 -8.55 -1.84 13.58
CA PRO A 74 -7.96 -2.16 14.87
C PRO A 74 -7.91 -3.67 15.09
N GLY A 75 -6.78 -4.16 15.56
CA GLY A 75 -6.61 -5.58 15.82
C GLY A 75 -6.32 -6.45 14.62
N ALA A 76 -6.28 -5.88 13.45
CA ALA A 76 -5.97 -6.64 12.24
C ALA A 76 -4.44 -6.73 12.05
N GLY A 77 -3.86 -7.58 12.71
CA GLY A 77 -2.46 -7.95 12.54
C GLY A 77 -1.42 -7.09 13.07
#